data_6e714a28851637ca5c8adbab79ca25c9
#
_entry.id   6e714a28851637ca5c8adbab79ca25c9
#
_cell.length_a   1.000
_cell.length_b   1.000
_cell.length_c   1.000
_cell.angle_alpha   90.00
_cell.angle_beta   90.00
_cell.angle_gamma   90.00
#
_symmetry.space_group_name_H-M   'P 1'
#
loop_
_entity.id
_entity.type
_entity.pdbx_description
1 polymer ?
#
loop_
_entity_poly.entity_id
_entity_poly.type
_entity_poly.pdbx_seq_one_letter_code
_entity_poly.pdbx_strand_id
1 'polypeptide(L)'
;MSARIRHLALYTENQQGMATFYKTIFGMKRITESFNQPNHGHISDGVIGLAVLRRRPGFHAALDHFGFEVDDVGSVLEKLKNKYPKVLVTKGLEQVAFAVFRSHDPAGTQFDISWKQHPKVQEGYRDDGWQQDRQINHIAIRTSDPEQVAEFYHEVFDLKEGENLFDEDALSVTDGTVDLIIRRTSNHSYMSMREGIDHFGYAVESIEQVKNDVAEFGSTHPEAAPKELAGGVFGHITQEDIDGCKIGEYAIADPDGLLVDLSTRPA
;
A
#
# COMPACT_ATOMS: atom_id res chain seq x y z
N MET A 1 -8.45 -9.94 -19.11
CA MET A 1 -8.19 -8.51 -18.80
C MET A 1 -7.03 -8.53 -17.85
N SER A 2 -6.04 -7.65 -17.98
CA SER A 2 -4.97 -7.61 -16.98
C SER A 2 -5.17 -6.36 -16.13
N ALA A 3 -5.31 -6.57 -14.84
CA ALA A 3 -5.22 -5.50 -13.85
C ALA A 3 -3.90 -5.65 -13.11
N ARG A 4 -3.29 -4.53 -12.75
CA ARG A 4 -2.06 -4.49 -11.97
C ARG A 4 -2.24 -3.56 -10.79
N ILE A 5 -1.72 -3.94 -9.65
CA ILE A 5 -1.65 -3.11 -8.46
C ILE A 5 -0.47 -2.16 -8.65
N ARG A 6 -0.74 -0.85 -8.78
CA ARG A 6 0.28 0.12 -9.19
C ARG A 6 0.38 1.35 -8.30
N HIS A 7 -0.50 1.47 -7.34
CA HIS A 7 -0.63 2.68 -6.56
C HIS A 7 -0.92 2.38 -5.10
N LEU A 8 -0.29 3.13 -4.22
CA LEU A 8 -0.59 3.18 -2.80
C LEU A 8 -0.54 4.65 -2.35
N ALA A 9 -1.42 5.06 -1.48
CA ALA A 9 -1.46 6.41 -0.96
C ALA A 9 -1.46 6.43 0.57
N LEU A 10 -0.69 7.34 1.12
CA LEU A 10 -0.66 7.61 2.55
C LEU A 10 -0.78 9.11 2.84
N TYR A 11 -1.38 9.44 3.97
CA TYR A 11 -1.40 10.79 4.53
C TYR A 11 -0.33 10.95 5.60
N THR A 12 0.42 12.07 5.53
CA THR A 12 1.46 12.42 6.50
C THR A 12 1.46 13.92 6.79
N GLU A 13 1.91 14.32 7.95
CA GLU A 13 2.21 15.74 8.26
C GLU A 13 3.57 16.16 7.70
N ASN A 14 4.49 15.23 7.53
CA ASN A 14 5.86 15.46 7.07
C ASN A 14 6.15 14.78 5.73
N GLN A 15 5.58 15.31 4.65
CA GLN A 15 5.77 14.74 3.31
C GLN A 15 7.26 14.64 2.90
N GLN A 16 8.05 15.65 3.24
CA GLN A 16 9.46 15.68 2.89
C GLN A 16 10.24 14.60 3.64
N GLY A 17 10.03 14.47 4.94
CA GLY A 17 10.67 13.45 5.76
C GLY A 17 10.25 12.05 5.33
N MET A 18 8.96 11.84 5.09
CA MET A 18 8.43 10.57 4.60
C MET A 18 9.04 10.17 3.25
N ALA A 19 9.06 11.09 2.30
CA ALA A 19 9.67 10.84 0.99
C ALA A 19 11.18 10.58 1.09
N THR A 20 11.88 11.30 1.99
CA THR A 20 13.31 11.08 2.23
C THR A 20 13.57 9.69 2.81
N PHE A 21 12.76 9.26 3.78
CA PHE A 21 12.84 7.93 4.35
C PHE A 21 12.72 6.83 3.29
N TYR A 22 11.62 6.80 2.55
CA TYR A 22 11.40 5.75 1.54
C TYR A 22 12.42 5.78 0.40
N LYS A 23 12.92 6.96 0.03
CA LYS A 23 13.98 7.10 -0.98
C LYS A 23 15.31 6.57 -0.47
N THR A 24 15.66 6.86 0.78
CA THR A 24 16.95 6.48 1.35
C THR A 24 16.97 5.00 1.72
N ILE A 25 15.95 4.51 2.42
CA ILE A 25 15.89 3.13 2.89
C ILE A 25 15.54 2.15 1.76
N PHE A 26 14.56 2.48 0.93
CA PHE A 26 14.03 1.55 -0.07
C PHE A 26 14.40 1.90 -1.51
N GLY A 27 15.24 2.91 -1.72
CA GLY A 27 15.71 3.28 -3.06
C GLY A 27 14.62 3.82 -3.99
N MET A 28 13.43 4.18 -3.46
CA MET A 28 12.34 4.72 -4.28
C MET A 28 12.77 5.98 -5.00
N LYS A 29 12.34 6.14 -6.24
CA LYS A 29 12.69 7.29 -7.08
C LYS A 29 11.51 8.24 -7.19
N ARG A 30 11.83 9.54 -7.33
CA ARG A 30 10.79 10.55 -7.62
C ARG A 30 10.26 10.36 -9.03
N ILE A 31 8.94 10.28 -9.19
CA ILE A 31 8.31 10.10 -10.49
C ILE A 31 7.99 11.44 -11.15
N THR A 32 7.52 12.42 -10.37
CA THR A 32 7.01 13.70 -10.90
C THR A 32 7.60 14.88 -10.15
N GLU A 33 7.55 16.06 -10.75
CA GLU A 33 7.87 17.32 -10.09
C GLU A 33 6.82 17.75 -9.04
N SER A 34 5.81 16.92 -8.79
CA SER A 34 4.66 17.23 -7.95
C SER A 34 4.99 17.50 -6.49
N PHE A 35 6.18 17.18 -5.99
CA PHE A 35 6.65 17.66 -4.69
C PHE A 35 6.75 19.18 -4.57
N ASN A 36 6.75 19.90 -5.69
CA ASN A 36 6.66 21.35 -5.70
C ASN A 36 5.21 21.87 -5.58
N GLN A 37 4.22 20.98 -5.66
CA GLN A 37 2.82 21.33 -5.41
C GLN A 37 2.51 21.07 -3.94
N PRO A 38 1.93 22.04 -3.24
CA PRO A 38 1.67 21.91 -1.81
C PRO A 38 0.55 20.91 -1.57
N ASN A 39 0.77 19.65 -1.55
CA ASN A 39 -0.11 18.56 -1.12
C ASN A 39 0.08 17.24 -1.86
N HIS A 40 0.97 17.15 -2.83
CA HIS A 40 1.18 15.93 -3.62
C HIS A 40 2.66 15.62 -3.79
N GLY A 41 3.05 14.42 -3.44
CA GLY A 41 4.35 13.86 -3.76
C GLY A 41 4.18 12.44 -4.23
N HIS A 42 4.89 12.05 -5.29
CA HIS A 42 4.90 10.68 -5.77
C HIS A 42 6.33 10.17 -5.89
N ILE A 43 6.58 9.03 -5.28
CA ILE A 43 7.80 8.24 -5.40
C ILE A 43 7.41 6.84 -5.85
N SER A 44 8.32 6.10 -6.46
CA SER A 44 8.05 4.74 -6.95
C SER A 44 9.27 3.85 -6.82
N ASP A 45 9.02 2.56 -6.67
CA ASP A 45 10.01 1.49 -6.76
C ASP A 45 10.05 0.84 -8.17
N GLY A 46 9.31 1.40 -9.13
CA GLY A 46 9.15 0.87 -10.48
C GLY A 46 7.96 -0.08 -10.64
N VAL A 47 7.40 -0.56 -9.56
CA VAL A 47 6.20 -1.42 -9.50
C VAL A 47 5.03 -0.64 -8.91
N ILE A 48 5.19 -0.11 -7.72
CA ILE A 48 4.18 0.67 -7.01
C ILE A 48 4.60 2.14 -6.91
N GLY A 49 3.69 3.04 -7.26
CA GLY A 49 3.81 4.46 -6.94
C GLY A 49 3.18 4.77 -5.60
N LEU A 50 3.99 5.29 -4.70
CA LEU A 50 3.55 5.75 -3.40
C LEU A 50 3.24 7.25 -3.45
N ALA A 51 1.95 7.59 -3.32
CA ALA A 51 1.51 8.97 -3.15
C ALA A 51 1.67 9.39 -1.69
N VAL A 52 2.57 10.31 -1.44
CA VAL A 52 2.80 10.91 -0.12
C VAL A 52 1.98 12.18 -0.04
N LEU A 53 0.77 12.08 0.55
CA LEU A 53 -0.21 13.14 0.58
C LEU A 53 -0.11 13.92 1.89
N ARG A 54 -0.31 15.25 1.80
CA ARG A 54 -0.36 16.06 3.01
C ARG A 54 -1.65 15.79 3.78
N ARG A 55 -1.52 15.47 5.06
CA ARG A 55 -2.64 15.30 5.96
C ARG A 55 -3.49 16.57 6.01
N ARG A 56 -4.78 16.40 5.94
CA ARG A 56 -5.77 17.48 6.11
C ARG A 56 -6.33 17.45 7.53
N PRO A 57 -6.81 18.57 8.07
CA PRO A 57 -7.53 18.58 9.33
C PRO A 57 -8.66 17.54 9.34
N GLY A 58 -8.74 16.75 10.40
CA GLY A 58 -9.71 15.68 10.55
C GLY A 58 -9.27 14.31 9.98
N PHE A 59 -8.16 14.25 9.26
CA PHE A 59 -7.56 12.99 8.79
C PHE A 59 -6.40 12.59 9.70
N HIS A 60 -6.20 11.31 9.85
CA HIS A 60 -5.02 10.76 10.54
C HIS A 60 -3.89 10.52 9.54
N ALA A 61 -2.64 10.51 10.01
CA ALA A 61 -1.54 9.91 9.27
C ALA A 61 -1.82 8.41 9.15
N ALA A 62 -2.00 7.91 7.95
CA ALA A 62 -2.37 6.52 7.69
C ALA A 62 -2.31 6.20 6.20
N LEU A 63 -2.33 4.90 5.89
CA LEU A 63 -2.68 4.41 4.57
C LEU A 63 -4.13 4.75 4.26
N ASP A 64 -4.38 5.25 3.06
CA ASP A 64 -5.70 5.74 2.65
C ASP A 64 -6.35 4.84 1.59
N HIS A 65 -5.65 4.61 0.49
CA HIS A 65 -6.14 3.80 -0.61
C HIS A 65 -4.98 3.21 -1.42
N PHE A 66 -5.29 2.21 -2.20
CA PHE A 66 -4.40 1.71 -3.24
C PHE A 66 -5.06 1.85 -4.62
N GLY A 67 -4.43 1.37 -5.69
CA GLY A 67 -5.01 1.57 -7.00
C GLY A 67 -4.55 0.59 -8.06
N PHE A 68 -5.45 0.40 -9.03
CA PHE A 68 -5.28 -0.51 -10.15
C PHE A 68 -5.03 0.25 -11.46
N GLU A 69 -4.04 -0.21 -12.19
CA GLU A 69 -3.92 0.01 -13.63
C GLU A 69 -4.66 -1.11 -14.34
N VAL A 70 -5.56 -0.78 -15.24
CA VAL A 70 -6.34 -1.76 -16.00
C VAL A 70 -6.27 -1.50 -17.50
N ASP A 71 -6.37 -2.56 -18.30
CA ASP A 71 -6.39 -2.44 -19.76
C ASP A 71 -7.70 -1.80 -20.26
N ASP A 72 -8.82 -2.13 -19.61
CA ASP A 72 -10.17 -1.67 -19.98
C ASP A 72 -10.99 -1.25 -18.76
N VAL A 73 -11.01 0.05 -18.50
CA VAL A 73 -11.80 0.64 -17.42
C VAL A 73 -13.30 0.41 -17.60
N GLY A 74 -13.79 0.46 -18.85
CA GLY A 74 -15.22 0.27 -19.15
C GLY A 74 -15.72 -1.10 -18.69
N SER A 75 -14.96 -2.13 -18.98
CA SER A 75 -15.27 -3.50 -18.54
C SER A 75 -15.24 -3.65 -17.01
N VAL A 76 -14.29 -3.02 -16.32
CA VAL A 76 -14.26 -3.02 -14.84
C VAL A 76 -15.49 -2.34 -14.26
N LEU A 77 -15.85 -1.17 -14.78
CA LEU A 77 -17.04 -0.44 -14.31
C LEU A 77 -18.34 -1.22 -14.58
N GLU A 78 -18.41 -1.94 -15.68
CA GLU A 78 -19.56 -2.80 -16.00
C GLU A 78 -19.64 -4.00 -15.03
N LYS A 79 -18.53 -4.66 -14.73
CA LYS A 79 -18.47 -5.72 -13.72
C LYS A 79 -18.96 -5.21 -12.34
N LEU A 80 -18.43 -4.07 -11.89
CA LEU A 80 -18.86 -3.43 -10.64
C LEU A 80 -20.37 -3.18 -10.64
N LYS A 81 -20.89 -2.55 -11.67
CA LYS A 81 -22.32 -2.23 -11.77
C LYS A 81 -23.21 -3.47 -11.75
N ASN A 82 -22.81 -4.53 -12.45
CA ASN A 82 -23.66 -5.71 -12.65
C ASN A 82 -23.57 -6.69 -11.48
N LYS A 83 -22.38 -6.91 -10.93
CA LYS A 83 -22.16 -7.90 -9.86
C LYS A 83 -22.20 -7.30 -8.46
N TYR A 84 -21.77 -6.04 -8.32
CA TYR A 84 -21.64 -5.36 -7.04
C TYR A 84 -22.37 -4.01 -7.00
N PRO A 85 -23.70 -3.98 -7.25
CA PRO A 85 -24.45 -2.73 -7.41
C PRO A 85 -24.51 -1.83 -6.16
N LYS A 86 -24.09 -2.35 -5.00
CA LYS A 86 -23.97 -1.57 -3.75
C LYS A 86 -22.64 -0.87 -3.61
N VAL A 87 -21.64 -1.27 -4.39
CA VAL A 87 -20.31 -0.66 -4.40
C VAL A 87 -20.39 0.67 -5.15
N LEU A 88 -19.99 1.74 -4.49
CA LEU A 88 -20.05 3.09 -5.07
C LEU A 88 -18.86 3.32 -5.98
N VAL A 89 -19.13 3.90 -7.14
CA VAL A 89 -18.08 4.38 -8.04
C VAL A 89 -18.22 5.88 -8.20
N THR A 90 -17.17 6.61 -7.94
CA THR A 90 -17.10 8.07 -8.14
C THR A 90 -16.10 8.40 -9.23
N LYS A 91 -16.47 9.34 -10.12
CA LYS A 91 -15.53 9.89 -11.09
C LYS A 91 -14.80 11.06 -10.43
N GLY A 92 -13.49 11.00 -10.45
CA GLY A 92 -12.60 12.02 -9.90
C GLY A 92 -11.99 12.92 -10.97
N LEU A 93 -10.70 13.18 -10.87
CA LEU A 93 -9.95 14.10 -11.72
C LEU A 93 -9.18 13.33 -12.80
N GLU A 94 -9.58 13.49 -14.05
CA GLU A 94 -8.92 12.85 -15.21
C GLU A 94 -7.45 13.27 -15.39
N GLN A 95 -7.05 14.41 -14.82
CA GLN A 95 -5.67 14.91 -14.93
C GLN A 95 -4.70 14.26 -13.96
N VAL A 96 -5.21 13.50 -12.99
CA VAL A 96 -4.41 12.87 -11.95
C VAL A 96 -4.40 11.36 -12.15
N ALA A 97 -3.22 10.79 -12.23
CA ALA A 97 -3.08 9.33 -12.28
C ALA A 97 -3.79 8.69 -11.07
N PHE A 98 -4.46 7.58 -11.30
CA PHE A 98 -5.21 6.81 -10.31
C PHE A 98 -6.40 7.52 -9.64
N ALA A 99 -6.57 8.83 -9.75
CA ALA A 99 -7.72 9.54 -9.23
C ALA A 99 -8.88 9.69 -10.24
N VAL A 100 -8.85 8.94 -11.33
CA VAL A 100 -9.89 9.05 -12.39
C VAL A 100 -11.20 8.44 -11.95
N PHE A 101 -11.15 7.24 -11.39
CA PHE A 101 -12.28 6.61 -10.73
C PHE A 101 -11.85 6.11 -9.36
N ARG A 102 -12.70 6.34 -8.37
CA ARG A 102 -12.54 5.81 -7.02
C ARG A 102 -13.71 4.92 -6.68
N SER A 103 -13.43 3.82 -6.03
CA SER A 103 -14.40 2.84 -5.57
C SER A 103 -13.94 2.23 -4.24
N HIS A 104 -14.64 1.20 -3.80
CA HIS A 104 -14.28 0.42 -2.62
C HIS A 104 -14.66 -1.05 -2.83
N ASP A 105 -14.05 -1.94 -2.09
CA ASP A 105 -14.45 -3.33 -2.01
C ASP A 105 -15.71 -3.50 -1.13
N PRO A 106 -16.28 -4.69 -1.00
CA PRO A 106 -17.47 -4.93 -0.17
C PRO A 106 -17.28 -4.57 1.31
N ALA A 107 -16.05 -4.60 1.82
CA ALA A 107 -15.71 -4.23 3.19
C ALA A 107 -15.46 -2.72 3.37
N GLY A 108 -15.41 -1.96 2.27
CA GLY A 108 -15.21 -0.52 2.29
C GLY A 108 -13.76 -0.07 2.10
N THR A 109 -12.83 -0.98 1.82
CA THR A 109 -11.44 -0.61 1.50
C THR A 109 -11.40 0.15 0.17
N GLN A 110 -10.90 1.38 0.22
CA GLN A 110 -10.90 2.26 -0.95
C GLN A 110 -9.80 1.91 -1.95
N PHE A 111 -10.14 1.99 -3.22
CA PHE A 111 -9.16 1.88 -4.30
C PHE A 111 -9.49 2.83 -5.46
N ASP A 112 -8.45 3.19 -6.18
CA ASP A 112 -8.53 3.99 -7.40
C ASP A 112 -8.35 3.10 -8.65
N ILE A 113 -8.93 3.54 -9.78
CA ILE A 113 -8.82 2.85 -11.05
C ILE A 113 -8.32 3.82 -12.11
N SER A 114 -7.29 3.42 -12.85
CA SER A 114 -6.79 4.14 -14.01
C SER A 114 -6.51 3.18 -15.16
N TRP A 115 -6.34 3.69 -16.36
CA TRP A 115 -6.00 2.88 -17.54
C TRP A 115 -4.51 2.99 -17.87
N LYS A 116 -3.98 1.94 -18.46
CA LYS A 116 -2.56 1.78 -18.78
C LYS A 116 -1.98 2.95 -19.62
N GLN A 117 -2.76 3.48 -20.56
CA GLN A 117 -2.31 4.57 -21.44
C GLN A 117 -2.49 5.97 -20.81
N HIS A 118 -2.93 6.07 -19.56
CA HIS A 118 -3.03 7.36 -18.90
C HIS A 118 -1.65 8.01 -18.81
N PRO A 119 -1.46 9.25 -19.32
CA PRO A 119 -0.12 9.85 -19.45
C PRO A 119 0.66 9.89 -18.12
N LYS A 120 -0.03 10.17 -17.02
CA LYS A 120 0.59 10.23 -15.69
C LYS A 120 0.94 8.85 -15.12
N VAL A 121 0.23 7.81 -15.52
CA VAL A 121 0.59 6.44 -15.20
C VAL A 121 1.85 6.07 -15.97
N GLN A 122 1.92 6.35 -17.27
CA GLN A 122 3.09 6.06 -18.09
C GLN A 122 4.36 6.82 -17.66
N GLU A 123 4.23 8.05 -17.14
CA GLU A 123 5.38 8.79 -16.60
C GLU A 123 6.00 8.08 -15.38
N GLY A 124 5.18 7.43 -14.58
CA GLY A 124 5.60 6.81 -13.33
C GLY A 124 5.91 5.33 -13.42
N TYR A 125 5.30 4.64 -14.37
CA TYR A 125 5.32 3.18 -14.48
C TYR A 125 5.53 2.77 -15.93
N ARG A 126 6.77 2.84 -16.37
CA ARG A 126 7.12 2.32 -17.70
C ARG A 126 6.91 0.83 -17.72
N ASP A 127 6.49 0.29 -18.86
CA ASP A 127 6.27 -1.15 -19.03
C ASP A 127 7.52 -1.98 -18.72
N ASP A 128 8.68 -1.41 -18.94
CA ASP A 128 9.98 -2.00 -18.67
C ASP A 128 10.50 -1.73 -17.24
N GLY A 129 9.75 -1.01 -16.39
CA GLY A 129 10.08 -0.68 -14.99
C GLY A 129 11.59 -0.59 -14.72
N TRP A 130 12.02 0.08 -13.69
CA TRP A 130 13.40 -0.14 -13.25
C TRP A 130 13.40 -1.27 -12.22
N GLN A 131 14.45 -2.08 -12.26
CA GLN A 131 14.70 -3.07 -11.22
C GLN A 131 15.49 -2.42 -10.09
N GLN A 132 15.14 -2.77 -8.87
CA GLN A 132 15.87 -2.42 -7.66
C GLN A 132 15.72 -3.54 -6.63
N ASP A 133 16.65 -3.58 -5.67
CA ASP A 133 16.73 -4.69 -4.72
C ASP A 133 15.61 -4.71 -3.68
N ARG A 134 14.92 -3.57 -3.51
CA ARG A 134 13.82 -3.40 -2.54
C ARG A 134 12.59 -2.92 -3.26
N GLN A 135 11.59 -3.78 -3.35
CA GLN A 135 10.32 -3.47 -4.03
C GLN A 135 9.14 -3.84 -3.16
N ILE A 136 8.06 -3.06 -3.24
CA ILE A 136 6.80 -3.40 -2.59
C ILE A 136 6.28 -4.69 -3.21
N ASN A 137 6.08 -5.70 -2.38
CA ASN A 137 5.61 -7.00 -2.81
C ASN A 137 4.20 -7.33 -2.33
N HIS A 138 3.69 -6.66 -1.29
CA HIS A 138 2.33 -6.88 -0.84
C HIS A 138 1.69 -5.65 -0.21
N ILE A 139 0.35 -5.67 -0.19
CA ILE A 139 -0.51 -4.78 0.58
C ILE A 139 -1.45 -5.66 1.40
N ALA A 140 -1.48 -5.46 2.71
CA ALA A 140 -2.35 -6.20 3.61
C ALA A 140 -3.66 -5.45 3.88
N ILE A 141 -4.78 -6.17 3.79
CA ILE A 141 -6.13 -5.69 4.07
C ILE A 141 -6.72 -6.51 5.21
N ARG A 142 -7.39 -5.85 6.13
CA ARG A 142 -8.19 -6.49 7.17
C ARG A 142 -9.68 -6.34 6.88
N THR A 143 -10.40 -7.43 7.05
CA THR A 143 -11.85 -7.48 6.85
C THR A 143 -12.50 -8.52 7.74
N SER A 144 -13.78 -8.36 8.02
CA SER A 144 -14.60 -9.38 8.69
C SER A 144 -14.95 -10.56 7.78
N ASP A 145 -14.87 -10.39 6.44
CA ASP A 145 -15.21 -11.40 5.44
C ASP A 145 -14.13 -11.48 4.34
N PRO A 146 -12.99 -12.15 4.62
CA PRO A 146 -11.89 -12.29 3.66
C PRO A 146 -12.30 -12.98 2.36
N GLU A 147 -13.19 -13.98 2.47
CA GLU A 147 -13.64 -14.76 1.31
C GLU A 147 -14.41 -13.88 0.32
N GLN A 148 -15.31 -13.03 0.79
CA GLN A 148 -16.06 -12.09 -0.05
C GLN A 148 -15.14 -11.05 -0.69
N VAL A 149 -14.13 -10.56 0.03
CA VAL A 149 -13.19 -9.57 -0.49
C VAL A 149 -12.25 -10.21 -1.51
N ALA A 150 -11.75 -11.42 -1.28
CA ALA A 150 -10.93 -12.15 -2.24
C ALA A 150 -11.71 -12.45 -3.54
N GLU A 151 -12.95 -12.94 -3.42
CA GLU A 151 -13.83 -13.18 -4.57
C GLU A 151 -14.08 -11.90 -5.38
N PHE A 152 -14.30 -10.77 -4.69
CA PHE A 152 -14.47 -9.47 -5.33
C PHE A 152 -13.27 -9.11 -6.22
N TYR A 153 -12.04 -9.19 -5.70
CA TYR A 153 -10.85 -8.85 -6.48
C TYR A 153 -10.59 -9.82 -7.61
N HIS A 154 -10.88 -11.10 -7.40
CA HIS A 154 -10.82 -12.10 -8.45
C HIS A 154 -11.83 -11.80 -9.58
N GLU A 155 -13.09 -11.55 -9.25
CA GLU A 155 -14.15 -11.34 -10.23
C GLU A 155 -14.05 -10.01 -10.98
N VAL A 156 -13.70 -8.92 -10.27
CA VAL A 156 -13.67 -7.58 -10.86
C VAL A 156 -12.39 -7.32 -11.63
N PHE A 157 -11.25 -7.72 -11.07
CA PHE A 157 -9.92 -7.39 -11.59
C PHE A 157 -9.19 -8.57 -12.22
N ASP A 158 -9.77 -9.77 -12.20
CA ASP A 158 -9.17 -11.01 -12.68
C ASP A 158 -7.84 -11.35 -11.98
N LEU A 159 -7.66 -10.89 -10.70
CA LEU A 159 -6.51 -11.28 -9.90
C LEU A 159 -6.53 -12.79 -9.67
N LYS A 160 -5.35 -13.39 -9.64
CA LYS A 160 -5.20 -14.83 -9.41
C LYS A 160 -5.10 -15.13 -7.91
N GLU A 161 -5.30 -16.36 -7.55
CA GLU A 161 -4.95 -16.85 -6.23
C GLU A 161 -3.43 -16.70 -6.04
N GLY A 162 -3.02 -16.06 -4.95
CA GLY A 162 -1.62 -15.87 -4.57
C GLY A 162 -1.15 -16.98 -3.63
N GLU A 163 0.16 -17.07 -3.44
CA GLU A 163 0.72 -17.98 -2.43
C GLU A 163 0.62 -17.35 -1.05
N ASN A 164 0.09 -18.12 -0.09
CA ASN A 164 0.02 -17.71 1.29
C ASN A 164 1.25 -18.20 2.05
N LEU A 165 2.32 -17.42 2.05
CA LEU A 165 3.63 -17.84 2.53
C LEU A 165 3.83 -17.66 4.05
N PHE A 166 3.04 -16.82 4.72
CA PHE A 166 3.35 -16.37 6.07
C PHE A 166 2.19 -16.43 7.08
N ASP A 167 0.95 -16.57 6.61
CA ASP A 167 -0.23 -16.55 7.47
C ASP A 167 -1.29 -17.52 6.94
N GLU A 168 -1.39 -18.70 7.55
CA GLU A 168 -2.29 -19.77 7.12
C GLU A 168 -3.78 -19.36 7.15
N ASP A 169 -4.13 -18.34 7.94
CA ASP A 169 -5.50 -17.83 8.08
C ASP A 169 -5.82 -16.66 7.12
N ALA A 170 -4.85 -16.19 6.35
CA ALA A 170 -5.05 -15.14 5.35
C ALA A 170 -5.35 -15.73 3.96
N LEU A 171 -6.08 -14.98 3.16
CA LEU A 171 -6.20 -15.24 1.72
C LEU A 171 -5.28 -14.31 0.96
N SER A 172 -4.73 -14.77 -0.15
CA SER A 172 -3.92 -13.93 -1.03
C SER A 172 -4.50 -13.93 -2.45
N VAL A 173 -4.58 -12.74 -3.05
CA VAL A 173 -4.84 -12.58 -4.48
C VAL A 173 -3.75 -11.71 -5.10
N THR A 174 -3.30 -12.03 -6.30
CA THR A 174 -2.11 -11.44 -6.92
C THR A 174 -2.32 -11.01 -8.35
N ASP A 175 -1.61 -9.97 -8.77
CA ASP A 175 -1.44 -9.61 -10.17
C ASP A 175 -0.22 -10.29 -10.83
N GLY A 176 0.49 -11.12 -10.05
CA GLY A 176 1.72 -11.80 -10.45
C GLY A 176 3.00 -11.03 -10.09
N THR A 177 2.86 -9.87 -9.44
CA THR A 177 3.99 -9.03 -8.98
C THR A 177 3.76 -8.52 -7.57
N VAL A 178 2.53 -8.17 -7.22
CA VAL A 178 2.12 -7.66 -5.92
C VAL A 178 0.94 -8.47 -5.40
N ASP A 179 1.01 -8.85 -4.15
CA ASP A 179 -0.06 -9.58 -3.47
C ASP A 179 -0.97 -8.63 -2.68
N LEU A 180 -2.28 -8.82 -2.76
CA LEU A 180 -3.22 -8.35 -1.75
C LEU A 180 -3.43 -9.49 -0.76
N ILE A 181 -2.94 -9.31 0.45
CA ILE A 181 -3.10 -10.26 1.54
C ILE A 181 -4.30 -9.85 2.37
N ILE A 182 -5.30 -10.71 2.43
CA ILE A 182 -6.60 -10.41 3.01
C ILE A 182 -6.75 -11.21 4.30
N ARG A 183 -6.67 -10.51 5.43
CA ARG A 183 -6.71 -11.10 6.76
C ARG A 183 -8.06 -10.86 7.43
N ARG A 184 -8.48 -11.82 8.23
CA ARG A 184 -9.65 -11.65 9.07
C ARG A 184 -9.34 -10.71 10.24
N THR A 185 -10.23 -9.74 10.48
CA THR A 185 -10.20 -8.98 11.72
C THR A 185 -10.39 -9.93 12.92
N SER A 186 -9.60 -9.73 13.95
CA SER A 186 -9.72 -10.51 15.18
C SER A 186 -9.90 -9.60 16.39
N ASN A 187 -10.51 -10.10 17.43
CA ASN A 187 -10.70 -9.39 18.70
C ASN A 187 -9.49 -9.49 19.64
N HIS A 188 -8.37 -10.07 19.16
CA HIS A 188 -7.21 -10.36 20.01
C HIS A 188 -6.25 -9.18 20.16
N SER A 189 -6.34 -8.17 19.29
CA SER A 189 -5.51 -6.96 19.41
C SER A 189 -6.28 -5.73 18.97
N TYR A 190 -5.98 -4.58 19.55
CA TYR A 190 -6.54 -3.29 19.14
C TYR A 190 -6.30 -2.97 17.68
N MET A 191 -5.15 -3.38 17.15
CA MET A 191 -4.77 -3.13 15.76
C MET A 191 -5.56 -3.99 14.78
N SER A 192 -6.05 -5.14 15.19
CA SER A 192 -6.74 -6.10 14.33
C SER A 192 -8.25 -5.89 14.22
N MET A 193 -8.81 -4.92 14.91
CA MET A 193 -10.26 -4.63 14.88
C MET A 193 -10.68 -3.69 13.75
N ARG A 194 -9.73 -3.05 13.08
CA ARG A 194 -10.02 -2.07 12.02
C ARG A 194 -10.06 -2.75 10.66
N GLU A 195 -11.14 -2.56 9.93
CA GLU A 195 -11.23 -2.94 8.52
C GLU A 195 -10.52 -1.90 7.62
N GLY A 196 -10.03 -2.34 6.48
CA GLY A 196 -9.31 -1.52 5.52
C GLY A 196 -7.86 -1.92 5.34
N ILE A 197 -7.06 -1.04 4.75
CA ILE A 197 -5.63 -1.28 4.57
C ILE A 197 -4.94 -1.25 5.94
N ASP A 198 -4.20 -2.30 6.22
CA ASP A 198 -3.50 -2.50 7.49
C ASP A 198 -2.04 -2.01 7.38
N HIS A 199 -1.30 -2.57 6.46
CA HIS A 199 0.09 -2.25 6.18
C HIS A 199 0.47 -2.64 4.76
N PHE A 200 1.73 -2.46 4.41
CA PHE A 200 2.33 -2.96 3.19
C PHE A 200 3.76 -3.41 3.46
N GLY A 201 4.33 -4.15 2.55
CA GLY A 201 5.67 -4.69 2.76
C GLY A 201 6.53 -4.70 1.52
N TYR A 202 7.83 -4.87 1.77
CA TYR A 202 8.87 -4.93 0.78
C TYR A 202 9.53 -6.31 0.74
N ALA A 203 9.78 -6.80 -0.46
CA ALA A 203 10.86 -7.74 -0.68
C ALA A 203 12.19 -6.99 -0.59
N VAL A 204 13.13 -7.53 0.17
CA VAL A 204 14.45 -6.92 0.40
C VAL A 204 15.56 -7.97 0.27
N GLU A 205 16.73 -7.51 -0.09
CA GLU A 205 17.92 -8.38 -0.22
C GLU A 205 18.44 -8.90 1.14
N SER A 206 18.23 -8.12 2.20
CA SER A 206 18.66 -8.46 3.55
C SER A 206 17.93 -7.62 4.60
N ILE A 207 17.25 -8.28 5.52
CA ILE A 207 16.61 -7.62 6.67
C ILE A 207 17.65 -6.91 7.55
N GLU A 208 18.80 -7.54 7.77
CA GLU A 208 19.86 -6.95 8.59
C GLU A 208 20.45 -5.69 7.96
N GLN A 209 20.56 -5.66 6.62
CA GLN A 209 20.98 -4.44 5.93
C GLN A 209 19.95 -3.33 6.10
N VAL A 210 18.65 -3.62 5.96
CA VAL A 210 17.58 -2.62 6.19
C VAL A 210 17.62 -2.08 7.62
N LYS A 211 17.82 -2.93 8.64
CA LYS A 211 17.97 -2.48 10.04
C LYS A 211 19.13 -1.51 10.21
N ASN A 212 20.26 -1.81 9.60
CA ASN A 212 21.44 -0.93 9.64
C ASN A 212 21.17 0.41 8.95
N ASP A 213 20.55 0.38 7.77
CA ASP A 213 20.18 1.59 7.02
C ASP A 213 19.19 2.45 7.80
N VAL A 214 18.20 1.86 8.47
CA VAL A 214 17.24 2.58 9.33
C VAL A 214 17.94 3.21 10.53
N ALA A 215 18.86 2.51 11.17
CA ALA A 215 19.64 3.03 12.30
C ALA A 215 20.53 4.21 11.86
N GLU A 216 21.21 4.10 10.73
CA GLU A 216 22.00 5.18 10.16
C GLU A 216 21.13 6.38 9.77
N PHE A 217 20.00 6.13 9.10
CA PHE A 217 19.03 7.16 8.75
C PHE A 217 18.54 7.91 9.99
N GLY A 218 18.15 7.21 11.05
CA GLY A 218 17.69 7.80 12.29
C GLY A 218 18.74 8.71 12.96
N SER A 219 20.02 8.40 12.80
CA SER A 219 21.13 9.21 13.33
C SER A 219 21.39 10.48 12.52
N THR A 220 21.14 10.43 11.21
CA THR A 220 21.43 11.53 10.26
C THR A 220 20.21 12.41 9.95
N HIS A 221 19.00 11.89 10.15
CA HIS A 221 17.73 12.57 9.89
C HIS A 221 16.76 12.42 11.08
N PRO A 222 17.09 12.96 12.26
CA PRO A 222 16.28 12.75 13.45
C PRO A 222 14.84 13.29 13.32
N GLU A 223 14.62 14.29 12.46
CA GLU A 223 13.29 14.85 12.17
C GLU A 223 12.39 13.93 11.34
N ALA A 224 12.98 12.96 10.67
CA ALA A 224 12.30 11.97 9.84
C ALA A 224 12.63 10.53 10.28
N ALA A 225 13.19 10.35 11.45
CA ALA A 225 13.45 9.03 12.00
C ALA A 225 12.14 8.29 12.26
N PRO A 226 12.12 6.96 12.05
CA PRO A 226 10.99 6.12 12.40
C PRO A 226 10.59 6.32 13.86
N LYS A 227 9.30 6.49 14.09
CA LYS A 227 8.77 6.56 15.46
C LYS A 227 8.63 5.13 15.99
N GLU A 228 8.91 4.96 17.28
CA GLU A 228 8.55 3.72 17.95
C GLU A 228 7.03 3.56 17.90
N LEU A 229 6.56 2.34 17.65
CA LEU A 229 5.13 1.98 17.62
C LEU A 229 4.50 2.05 19.02
N ALA A 230 5.12 2.69 19.96
CA ALA A 230 4.61 2.87 21.30
C ALA A 230 4.13 4.29 21.48
N GLY A 231 2.86 4.50 21.63
CA GLY A 231 2.36 5.84 21.86
C GLY A 231 1.16 5.94 22.78
N GLY A 232 1.18 6.95 23.62
CA GLY A 232 0.05 7.39 24.39
C GLY A 232 -0.38 6.47 25.55
N VAL A 233 -1.63 6.61 25.97
CA VAL A 233 -2.23 5.90 27.12
C VAL A 233 -2.24 4.37 26.95
N PHE A 234 -2.15 3.90 25.73
CA PHE A 234 -2.10 2.48 25.37
C PHE A 234 -0.71 2.03 24.93
N GLY A 235 0.33 2.76 25.30
CA GLY A 235 1.71 2.63 24.86
C GLY A 235 2.45 1.35 25.23
N HIS A 236 1.80 0.21 25.11
CA HIS A 236 2.39 -1.10 25.31
C HIS A 236 2.25 -1.96 24.06
N ILE A 237 2.46 -1.38 22.87
CA ILE A 237 2.68 -2.23 21.70
C ILE A 237 4.02 -2.91 21.95
N THR A 238 3.92 -4.15 22.34
CA THR A 238 5.08 -5.02 22.59
C THR A 238 5.62 -5.51 21.26
N GLN A 239 6.83 -6.03 21.25
CA GLN A 239 7.36 -6.73 20.06
C GLN A 239 6.43 -7.89 19.65
N GLU A 240 5.75 -8.51 20.60
CA GLU A 240 4.76 -9.56 20.36
C GLU A 240 3.56 -9.04 19.55
N ASP A 241 3.06 -7.82 19.84
CA ASP A 241 1.98 -7.20 19.06
C ASP A 241 2.43 -6.89 17.63
N ILE A 242 3.65 -6.38 17.46
CA ILE A 242 4.24 -6.13 16.14
C ILE A 242 4.40 -7.44 15.37
N ASP A 243 4.94 -8.46 16.02
CA ASP A 243 5.12 -9.78 15.44
C ASP A 243 3.79 -10.45 15.07
N GLY A 244 2.73 -10.19 15.83
CA GLY A 244 1.37 -10.63 15.52
C GLY A 244 0.71 -9.88 14.36
N CYS A 245 1.20 -8.71 13.99
CA CYS A 245 0.66 -7.90 12.89
C CYS A 245 1.41 -8.11 11.58
N LYS A 246 2.70 -8.40 11.64
CA LYS A 246 3.51 -8.63 10.45
C LYS A 246 3.05 -9.88 9.69
N ILE A 247 3.26 -9.86 8.39
CA ILE A 247 3.09 -11.01 7.49
C ILE A 247 4.46 -11.52 7.06
N GLY A 248 5.43 -10.60 6.86
CA GLY A 248 6.80 -10.90 6.50
C GLY A 248 7.64 -11.45 7.65
N GLU A 249 8.94 -11.53 7.41
CA GLU A 249 9.91 -12.06 8.37
C GLU A 249 10.22 -11.05 9.49
N TYR A 250 10.13 -9.75 9.18
CA TYR A 250 10.38 -8.65 10.10
C TYR A 250 9.50 -7.45 9.77
N ALA A 251 9.33 -6.55 10.70
CA ALA A 251 8.59 -5.31 10.49
C ALA A 251 9.34 -4.12 11.11
N ILE A 252 9.20 -2.99 10.46
CA ILE A 252 9.68 -1.68 10.96
C ILE A 252 8.52 -0.69 10.98
N ALA A 253 8.71 0.42 11.66
CA ALA A 253 7.81 1.56 11.58
C ALA A 253 8.40 2.62 10.64
N ASP A 254 7.58 3.24 9.82
CA ASP A 254 7.96 4.44 9.09
C ASP A 254 7.97 5.70 9.99
N PRO A 255 8.34 6.89 9.48
CA PRO A 255 8.38 8.11 10.29
C PRO A 255 7.07 8.49 11.00
N ASP A 256 5.93 8.08 10.49
CA ASP A 256 4.62 8.30 11.13
C ASP A 256 4.16 7.14 12.02
N GLY A 257 4.92 6.05 12.05
CA GLY A 257 4.61 4.86 12.83
C GLY A 257 3.74 3.85 12.08
N LEU A 258 3.63 3.95 10.75
CA LEU A 258 2.99 2.91 9.95
C LEU A 258 3.86 1.68 9.89
N LEU A 259 3.22 0.51 9.97
CA LEU A 259 3.91 -0.77 9.84
C LEU A 259 4.36 -0.97 8.40
N VAL A 260 5.63 -1.30 8.24
CA VAL A 260 6.25 -1.70 6.97
C VAL A 260 6.85 -3.08 7.15
N ASP A 261 6.30 -4.05 6.48
CA ASP A 261 6.75 -5.43 6.52
C ASP A 261 7.97 -5.67 5.63
N LEU A 262 8.82 -6.59 6.03
CA LEU A 262 10.02 -6.96 5.32
C LEU A 262 10.10 -8.48 5.11
N SER A 263 10.42 -8.88 3.90
CA SER A 263 10.62 -10.26 3.52
C SER A 263 11.82 -10.38 2.59
N THR A 264 12.63 -11.43 2.78
CA THR A 264 13.71 -11.76 1.84
C THR A 264 13.21 -12.54 0.61
N ARG A 265 11.91 -12.86 0.58
CA ARG A 265 11.26 -13.56 -0.53
C ARG A 265 10.56 -12.56 -1.43
N PRO A 266 10.69 -12.69 -2.77
CA PRO A 266 9.82 -11.98 -3.69
C PRO A 266 8.36 -12.41 -3.49
N ALA A 267 7.43 -11.59 -3.96
CA ALA A 267 6.01 -11.91 -4.01
C ALA A 267 5.74 -13.10 -4.93
#